data_ad5f8b8183caa6f3f991301f107da73c
#
_entry.id   ad5f8b8183caa6f3f991301f107da73c
#
_cell.length_a   1.000
_cell.length_b   1.000
_cell.length_c   1.000
_cell.angle_alpha   90.00
_cell.angle_beta   90.00
_cell.angle_gamma   90.00
#
_symmetry.space_group_name_H-M   'P 1'
#
loop_
_entity.id
_entity.type
_entity.pdbx_description
1 polymer ?
#
loop_
_entity_poly.entity_id
_entity_poly.type
_entity_poly.pdbx_seq_one_letter_code
_entity_poly.pdbx_strand_id
1 'polypeptide(L)' 'MKYICEVCGYIYNPADGDPDGNIDPGVEFGDLPEDWVCPLCGASKDEFAPEE' A
#
# COMPACT_ATOMS: atom_id res chain seq x y z
N MET A 1 6.97 -6.04 -6.26
CA MET A 1 7.60 -5.82 -4.96
C MET A 1 6.54 -5.42 -3.95
N LYS A 2 6.53 -6.06 -2.80
CA LYS A 2 5.52 -5.78 -1.78
C LYS A 2 6.02 -4.73 -0.81
N TYR A 3 5.09 -4.03 -0.20
CA TYR A 3 5.39 -3.04 0.83
C TYR A 3 4.57 -3.34 2.07
N ILE A 4 5.19 -3.18 3.24
CA ILE A 4 4.53 -3.46 4.50
C ILE A 4 4.34 -2.16 5.29
N CYS A 5 3.12 -2.01 5.84
CA CYS A 5 2.83 -0.90 6.73
C CYS A 5 3.50 -1.15 8.08
N GLU A 6 4.37 -0.25 8.49
CA GLU A 6 5.12 -0.42 9.74
C GLU A 6 4.27 -0.11 10.98
N VAL A 7 3.07 0.39 10.79
CA VAL A 7 2.17 0.70 11.90
C VAL A 7 1.28 -0.49 12.25
N CYS A 8 0.65 -1.13 11.26
CA CYS A 8 -0.30 -2.21 11.52
C CYS A 8 0.07 -3.54 10.87
N GLY A 9 1.07 -3.56 9.99
CA GLY A 9 1.48 -4.80 9.34
C GLY A 9 0.74 -5.13 8.05
N TYR A 10 -0.09 -4.22 7.55
CA TYR A 10 -0.77 -4.43 6.27
C TYR A 10 0.26 -4.53 5.14
N ILE A 11 0.07 -5.49 4.24
CA ILE A 11 0.98 -5.68 3.11
C ILE A 11 0.28 -5.24 1.84
N TYR A 12 0.88 -4.27 1.14
CA TYR A 12 0.42 -3.88 -0.18
C TYR A 12 1.12 -4.74 -1.23
N ASN A 13 0.36 -5.55 -1.94
CA ASN A 13 0.88 -6.38 -3.03
C ASN A 13 0.42 -5.77 -4.35
N PRO A 14 1.33 -5.21 -5.17
CA PRO A 14 0.92 -4.61 -6.46
C PRO A 14 0.14 -5.57 -7.36
N ALA A 15 0.42 -6.87 -7.28
CA ALA A 15 -0.30 -7.84 -8.10
C ALA A 15 -1.78 -7.94 -7.73
N ASP A 16 -2.14 -7.63 -6.49
CA ASP A 16 -3.52 -7.70 -6.00
C ASP A 16 -4.20 -6.33 -5.99
N GLY A 17 -3.41 -5.26 -5.95
CA GLY A 17 -3.95 -3.92 -5.79
C GLY A 17 -4.51 -3.71 -4.39
N ASP A 18 -5.38 -2.72 -4.26
CA ASP A 18 -6.06 -2.40 -3.01
C ASP A 18 -7.52 -2.07 -3.28
N PRO A 19 -8.40 -3.09 -3.26
CA PRO A 19 -9.83 -2.87 -3.55
C PRO A 19 -10.47 -1.88 -2.58
N ASP A 20 -10.06 -1.89 -1.31
CA ASP A 20 -10.61 -0.98 -0.31
C ASP A 20 -10.23 0.47 -0.59
N GLY A 21 -9.03 0.67 -1.15
CA GLY A 21 -8.56 1.99 -1.54
C GLY A 21 -8.83 2.33 -2.99
N ASN A 22 -9.58 1.48 -3.68
CA ASN A 22 -9.95 1.67 -5.09
C ASN A 22 -8.73 1.68 -6.01
N ILE A 23 -7.76 0.83 -5.71
CA ILE A 23 -6.54 0.68 -6.50
C ILE A 23 -6.62 -0.62 -7.29
N ASP A 24 -6.48 -0.52 -8.60
CA ASP A 24 -6.53 -1.67 -9.49
C ASP A 24 -5.30 -2.58 -9.31
N PRO A 25 -5.43 -3.89 -9.56
CA PRO A 25 -4.27 -4.76 -9.61
C PRO A 25 -3.28 -4.30 -10.68
N GLY A 26 -2.00 -4.42 -10.38
CA GLY A 26 -0.96 -4.02 -11.31
C GLY A 26 -0.39 -2.63 -11.08
N VAL A 27 -0.93 -1.88 -10.10
CA VAL A 27 -0.42 -0.55 -9.78
C VAL A 27 0.73 -0.71 -8.79
N GLU A 28 1.91 -0.20 -9.15
CA GLU A 28 3.07 -0.25 -8.28
C GLU A 28 2.90 0.73 -7.12
N PHE A 29 3.56 0.43 -6.00
CA PHE A 29 3.47 1.29 -4.82
C PHE A 29 3.85 2.74 -5.14
N GLY A 30 4.89 2.94 -5.93
CA GLY A 30 5.35 4.28 -6.30
C GLY A 30 4.36 5.06 -7.17
N ASP A 31 3.42 4.36 -7.79
CA ASP A 31 2.40 4.97 -8.64
C ASP A 31 1.11 5.28 -7.89
N LEU A 32 1.02 4.92 -6.62
CA LEU A 32 -0.15 5.22 -5.80
C LEU A 32 -0.31 6.73 -5.63
N PRO A 33 -1.56 7.22 -5.51
CA PRO A 33 -1.78 8.64 -5.23
C PRO A 33 -1.06 9.06 -3.95
N GLU A 34 -0.64 10.32 -3.89
CA GLU A 34 0.08 10.82 -2.71
C GLU A 34 -0.80 10.79 -1.46
N ASP A 35 -2.11 10.90 -1.63
CA ASP A 35 -3.06 10.86 -0.52
C ASP A 35 -3.54 9.46 -0.18
N TRP A 36 -3.02 8.44 -0.86
CA TRP A 36 -3.35 7.06 -0.52
C TRP A 36 -2.81 6.73 0.86
N VAL A 37 -3.63 6.05 1.65
CA VAL A 37 -3.25 5.65 3.01
C VAL A 37 -3.56 4.18 3.20
N CYS A 38 -2.97 3.61 4.26
CA CYS A 38 -3.22 2.21 4.61
C CYS A 38 -4.72 2.01 4.86
N PRO A 39 -5.34 1.01 4.20
CA PRO A 39 -6.78 0.78 4.38
C PRO A 39 -7.15 0.24 5.76
N LEU A 40 -6.18 -0.23 6.54
CA LEU A 40 -6.45 -0.78 7.87
C LEU A 40 -6.26 0.25 8.98
N CYS A 41 -5.20 1.05 8.92
CA CYS A 41 -4.88 1.96 10.01
C CYS A 41 -4.79 3.43 9.60
N GLY A 42 -4.82 3.71 8.30
CA GLY A 42 -4.76 5.08 7.81
C GLY A 42 -3.37 5.69 7.77
N ALA A 43 -2.33 4.87 7.94
CA ALA A 43 -0.96 5.37 7.88
C ALA A 43 -0.63 5.87 6.46
N SER A 44 0.17 6.93 6.37
CA SER A 44 0.57 7.47 5.08
C SER A 44 1.58 6.54 4.39
N LYS A 45 1.84 6.81 3.12
CA LYS A 45 2.80 6.02 2.34
C LYS A 45 4.19 6.02 2.99
N ASP A 46 4.54 7.09 3.69
CA ASP A 46 5.84 7.20 4.36
C ASP A 46 6.04 6.14 5.45
N GLU A 47 4.96 5.57 5.95
CA GLU A 47 5.00 4.54 6.98
C GLU A 47 5.17 3.14 6.40
N PHE A 48 5.31 3.02 5.10
CA PHE A 48 5.51 1.74 4.43
C PHE A 48 6.97 1.53 4.10
N ALA A 49 7.42 0.28 4.23
CA ALA A 49 8.77 -0.12 3.86
C ALA A 49 8.70 -1.25 2.85
N PRO A 50 9.67 -1.33 1.92
CA PRO A 50 9.68 -2.44 0.97
C PRO A 50 9.92 -3.75 1.69
N GLU A 51 9.11 -4.74 1.34
CA GLU A 51 9.26 -6.10 1.84
C GLU A 51 9.79 -6.97 0.71
N GLU A 52 10.93 -7.55 0.91
CA GLU A 52 11.54 -8.41 -0.09
C GLU A 52 11.44 -9.87 0.27
#